data_3ca34d14d37f19297296f2e23f4c20f0
#
_entry.id   3ca34d14d37f19297296f2e23f4c20f0
#
_cell.length_a   1.000
_cell.length_b   1.000
_cell.length_c   1.000
_cell.angle_alpha   90.00
_cell.angle_beta   90.00
_cell.angle_gamma   90.00
#
_symmetry.space_group_name_H-M   'P 1'
#
loop_
_entity.id
_entity.type
_entity.pdbx_description
1 polymer ?
#
loop_
_entity_poly.entity_id
_entity_poly.type
_entity_poly.pdbx_seq_one_letter_code
_entity_poly.pdbx_strand_id
1 'polypeptide(L)'
;MLFRFFYYFSGMNIDLDIFKIQSNNVLPSRGKILISEPFLRDATFGRSVILLVDHTEEGSMGLVINKQLPLLLNDIIMEFKYLDEIPLYKGGPVATDTLFYLHTLAEIPGSISISKGLYLNGDFNEIKKYILQGNKISECIRFFLGYSGWENDQLHNEIKENTWLVSEEEKSYLMKDNTKDMWREALEKLGSKYETWSRFPQVPTLN
;
A
#
# COMPACT_ATOMS: atom_id res chain seq x y z
N MET A 1 5.79 -7.51 28.69
CA MET A 1 5.50 -8.66 27.79
C MET A 1 6.65 -9.01 26.86
N LEU A 2 7.57 -8.09 26.57
CA LEU A 2 8.81 -8.35 25.81
C LEU A 2 9.80 -9.30 26.52
N PHE A 3 9.81 -9.35 27.85
CA PHE A 3 10.76 -10.15 28.66
C PHE A 3 10.57 -11.67 28.58
N ARG A 4 9.41 -12.18 28.12
CA ARG A 4 9.17 -13.63 28.01
C ARG A 4 9.67 -14.22 26.67
N PHE A 5 9.98 -13.40 25.70
CA PHE A 5 10.54 -13.84 24.41
C PHE A 5 12.02 -14.22 24.50
N PHE A 6 12.75 -13.65 25.48
CA PHE A 6 14.18 -13.85 25.65
C PHE A 6 14.60 -15.23 26.20
N TYR A 7 13.70 -15.92 26.89
CA TYR A 7 14.06 -17.21 27.55
C TYR A 7 14.07 -18.42 26.60
N TYR A 8 13.46 -18.34 25.43
CA TYR A 8 13.38 -19.50 24.52
C TYR A 8 14.55 -19.63 23.55
N PHE A 9 15.41 -18.62 23.43
CA PHE A 9 16.51 -18.58 22.47
C PHE A 9 17.92 -18.64 23.08
N SER A 10 18.04 -19.01 24.37
CA SER A 10 19.35 -19.01 25.08
C SER A 10 20.36 -20.07 24.60
N GLY A 11 20.07 -20.82 23.54
CA GLY A 11 20.97 -21.83 22.97
C GLY A 11 21.37 -21.65 21.50
N MET A 12 20.82 -20.64 20.81
CA MET A 12 21.22 -20.30 19.45
C MET A 12 21.93 -18.95 19.46
N ASN A 13 23.09 -18.86 18.82
CA ASN A 13 23.73 -17.56 18.48
C ASN A 13 22.82 -16.85 17.43
N ILE A 14 21.67 -16.35 17.89
CA ILE A 14 20.80 -15.53 17.06
C ILE A 14 21.38 -14.13 17.09
N ASP A 15 21.77 -13.65 15.93
CA ASP A 15 22.12 -12.24 15.76
C ASP A 15 20.87 -11.39 16.11
N LEU A 16 20.88 -10.85 17.34
CA LEU A 16 19.77 -10.03 17.87
C LEU A 16 19.53 -8.78 17.03
N ASP A 17 20.46 -8.39 16.17
CA ASP A 17 20.30 -7.28 15.25
C ASP A 17 19.26 -7.59 14.14
N ILE A 18 18.94 -8.86 13.90
CA ILE A 18 17.86 -9.26 12.99
C ILE A 18 16.48 -8.77 13.45
N PHE A 19 16.28 -8.59 14.77
CA PHE A 19 15.04 -8.07 15.36
C PHE A 19 15.03 -6.55 15.51
N LYS A 20 16.16 -5.90 15.26
CA LYS A 20 16.21 -4.43 15.23
C LYS A 20 15.73 -3.94 13.88
N ILE A 21 14.47 -3.54 13.84
CA ILE A 21 13.92 -2.83 12.70
C ILE A 21 14.69 -1.53 12.55
N GLN A 22 15.22 -1.29 11.37
CA GLN A 22 15.93 -0.04 11.06
C GLN A 22 15.39 0.48 9.73
N SER A 23 15.05 1.76 9.71
CA SER A 23 14.74 2.46 8.48
C SER A 23 15.87 2.30 7.46
N ASN A 24 15.50 2.26 6.21
CA ASN A 24 16.46 2.20 5.09
C ASN A 24 16.99 3.58 4.68
N ASN A 25 16.72 4.63 5.47
CA ASN A 25 17.15 6.01 5.27
C ASN A 25 16.77 6.63 3.90
N VAL A 26 15.77 6.05 3.22
CA VAL A 26 15.19 6.63 2.01
C VAL A 26 14.14 7.65 2.40
N LEU A 27 14.23 8.86 1.87
CA LEU A 27 13.24 9.91 2.16
C LEU A 27 11.92 9.64 1.43
N PRO A 28 10.76 9.86 2.08
CA PRO A 28 9.46 9.79 1.44
C PRO A 28 9.31 10.88 0.38
N SER A 29 8.57 10.58 -0.67
CA SER A 29 8.14 11.55 -1.68
C SER A 29 6.95 10.99 -2.43
N ARG A 30 6.19 11.84 -3.12
CA ARG A 30 5.14 11.42 -4.03
C ARG A 30 5.65 10.38 -5.03
N GLY A 31 4.89 9.30 -5.23
CA GLY A 31 5.22 8.19 -6.12
C GLY A 31 6.02 7.06 -5.47
N LYS A 32 6.58 7.25 -4.27
CA LYS A 32 7.20 6.18 -3.50
C LYS A 32 6.19 5.39 -2.69
N ILE A 33 6.59 4.19 -2.27
CA ILE A 33 5.78 3.35 -1.38
C ILE A 33 6.34 3.36 0.05
N LEU A 34 5.41 3.21 0.99
CA LEU A 34 5.70 2.87 2.37
C LEU A 34 5.39 1.38 2.57
N ILE A 35 6.29 0.67 3.21
CA ILE A 35 6.15 -0.75 3.54
C ILE A 35 6.11 -0.84 5.05
N SER A 36 5.02 -1.37 5.61
CA SER A 36 4.90 -1.51 7.06
C SER A 36 5.93 -2.49 7.62
N GLU A 37 6.44 -2.20 8.80
CA GLU A 37 7.30 -3.11 9.52
C GLU A 37 6.57 -4.45 9.82
N PRO A 38 7.29 -5.59 9.95
CA PRO A 38 6.66 -6.92 10.02
C PRO A 38 5.83 -7.16 11.29
N PHE A 39 6.09 -6.43 12.38
CA PHE A 39 5.43 -6.62 13.66
C PHE A 39 4.38 -5.56 13.97
N LEU A 40 4.09 -4.69 13.04
CA LEU A 40 3.05 -3.65 13.19
C LEU A 40 1.69 -4.30 13.44
N ARG A 41 1.22 -4.16 14.70
CA ARG A 41 -0.06 -4.70 15.16
C ARG A 41 -1.18 -3.70 14.95
N ASP A 42 -1.42 -3.37 13.70
CA ASP A 42 -2.51 -2.49 13.30
C ASP A 42 -3.39 -3.20 12.28
N ALA A 43 -4.71 -3.16 12.47
CA ALA A 43 -5.67 -3.86 11.61
C ALA A 43 -5.71 -3.28 10.18
N THR A 44 -5.40 -1.99 10.04
CA THR A 44 -5.37 -1.31 8.74
C THR A 44 -4.00 -1.44 8.08
N PHE A 45 -2.92 -1.22 8.85
CA PHE A 45 -1.59 -1.04 8.30
C PHE A 45 -0.64 -2.23 8.47
N GLY A 46 -0.98 -3.23 9.31
CA GLY A 46 -0.18 -4.46 9.41
C GLY A 46 -0.02 -5.11 8.03
N ARG A 47 1.23 -5.35 7.58
CA ARG A 47 1.57 -5.90 6.25
C ARG A 47 0.97 -5.11 5.08
N SER A 48 0.96 -3.79 5.17
CA SER A 48 0.50 -2.94 4.08
C SER A 48 1.64 -2.39 3.23
N VAL A 49 1.31 -2.13 1.98
CA VAL A 49 2.07 -1.34 1.03
C VAL A 49 1.23 -0.13 0.69
N ILE A 50 1.75 1.07 0.95
CA ILE A 50 1.03 2.32 0.73
C ILE A 50 1.76 3.14 -0.33
N LEU A 51 1.08 3.50 -1.40
CA LEU A 51 1.59 4.44 -2.39
C LEU A 51 1.35 5.87 -1.90
N LEU A 52 2.41 6.66 -1.73
CA LEU A 52 2.29 8.09 -1.46
C LEU A 52 1.82 8.82 -2.72
N VAL A 53 0.61 9.34 -2.67
CA VAL A 53 0.01 10.11 -3.78
C VAL A 53 0.19 11.60 -3.61
N ASP A 54 0.47 12.04 -2.38
CA ASP A 54 0.91 13.40 -2.07
C ASP A 54 1.86 13.42 -0.88
N HIS A 55 2.81 14.35 -0.89
CA HIS A 55 3.77 14.55 0.19
C HIS A 55 4.31 15.98 0.15
N THR A 56 3.97 16.76 1.17
CA THR A 56 4.35 18.15 1.33
C THR A 56 4.79 18.40 2.78
N GLU A 57 5.21 19.62 3.08
CA GLU A 57 5.50 20.05 4.44
C GLU A 57 4.23 20.09 5.33
N GLU A 58 3.05 20.24 4.73
CA GLU A 58 1.77 20.30 5.45
C GLU A 58 1.24 18.91 5.81
N GLY A 59 1.72 17.85 5.15
CA GLY A 59 1.30 16.49 5.41
C GLY A 59 1.48 15.56 4.23
N SER A 60 0.97 14.34 4.38
CA SER A 60 1.07 13.31 3.35
C SER A 60 -0.24 12.57 3.16
N MET A 61 -0.48 12.14 1.94
CA MET A 61 -1.61 11.28 1.57
C MET A 61 -1.11 10.03 0.85
N GLY A 62 -1.65 8.88 1.18
CA GLY A 62 -1.33 7.61 0.55
C GLY A 62 -2.53 6.69 0.38
N LEU A 63 -2.39 5.72 -0.52
CA LEU A 63 -3.37 4.66 -0.75
C LEU A 63 -2.76 3.30 -0.40
N VAL A 64 -3.40 2.53 0.47
CA VAL A 64 -3.02 1.13 0.71
C VAL A 64 -3.36 0.33 -0.55
N ILE A 65 -2.35 -0.17 -1.24
CA ILE A 65 -2.53 -0.77 -2.57
C ILE A 65 -2.64 -2.30 -2.55
N ASN A 66 -2.45 -2.96 -1.42
CA ASN A 66 -2.42 -4.41 -1.34
C ASN A 66 -3.55 -5.04 -0.51
N LYS A 67 -4.57 -4.28 -0.11
CA LYS A 67 -5.69 -4.81 0.68
C LYS A 67 -7.00 -4.70 -0.08
N GLN A 68 -7.39 -5.79 -0.73
CA GLN A 68 -8.68 -5.89 -1.41
C GLN A 68 -9.82 -5.99 -0.38
N LEU A 69 -10.92 -5.32 -0.66
CA LEU A 69 -12.17 -5.41 0.09
C LEU A 69 -12.99 -6.63 -0.38
N PRO A 70 -13.84 -7.22 0.48
CA PRO A 70 -14.83 -8.20 0.08
C PRO A 70 -16.05 -7.54 -0.58
N LEU A 71 -15.81 -6.53 -1.41
CA LEU A 71 -16.78 -5.69 -2.08
C LEU A 71 -16.23 -5.34 -3.45
N LEU A 72 -17.10 -5.32 -4.44
CA LEU A 72 -16.75 -4.97 -5.82
C LEU A 72 -17.25 -3.56 -6.16
N LEU A 73 -16.60 -2.91 -7.12
CA LEU A 73 -17.10 -1.63 -7.64
C LEU A 73 -18.48 -1.80 -8.29
N ASN A 74 -18.76 -2.98 -8.84
CA ASN A 74 -20.06 -3.39 -9.39
C ASN A 74 -21.22 -3.31 -8.38
N ASP A 75 -20.92 -3.46 -7.06
CA ASP A 75 -21.92 -3.38 -6.00
C ASP A 75 -22.29 -1.92 -5.66
N ILE A 76 -21.42 -0.98 -6.03
CA ILE A 76 -21.55 0.45 -5.70
C ILE A 76 -22.06 1.25 -6.90
N ILE A 77 -21.57 0.92 -8.10
CA ILE A 77 -21.88 1.65 -9.33
C ILE A 77 -22.85 0.84 -10.17
N MET A 78 -24.10 1.28 -10.21
CA MET A 78 -25.19 0.54 -10.87
C MET A 78 -24.93 0.29 -12.37
N GLU A 79 -24.26 1.21 -13.04
CA GLU A 79 -23.91 1.08 -14.47
C GLU A 79 -22.94 -0.08 -14.74
N PHE A 80 -22.19 -0.53 -13.71
CA PHE A 80 -21.22 -1.62 -13.83
C PHE A 80 -21.77 -2.98 -13.38
N LYS A 81 -23.01 -3.04 -12.93
CA LYS A 81 -23.63 -4.24 -12.33
C LYS A 81 -23.48 -5.52 -13.14
N TYR A 82 -23.49 -5.43 -14.46
CA TYR A 82 -23.46 -6.57 -15.39
C TYR A 82 -22.11 -6.74 -16.12
N LEU A 83 -21.09 -5.97 -15.72
CA LEU A 83 -19.73 -6.12 -16.23
C LEU A 83 -18.98 -7.21 -15.43
N ASP A 84 -17.80 -7.58 -15.93
CA ASP A 84 -16.85 -8.39 -15.17
C ASP A 84 -16.53 -7.76 -13.82
N GLU A 85 -16.18 -8.58 -12.84
CA GLU A 85 -15.87 -8.15 -11.48
C GLU A 85 -14.73 -7.12 -11.45
N ILE A 86 -15.00 -5.96 -10.89
CA ILE A 86 -14.03 -4.88 -10.72
C ILE A 86 -13.64 -4.82 -9.23
N PRO A 87 -12.40 -5.26 -8.88
CA PRO A 87 -11.94 -5.26 -7.50
C PRO A 87 -11.89 -3.87 -6.90
N LEU A 88 -12.27 -3.78 -5.61
CA LEU A 88 -12.19 -2.58 -4.82
C LEU A 88 -11.21 -2.79 -3.67
N TYR A 89 -10.37 -1.80 -3.40
CA TYR A 89 -9.32 -1.88 -2.38
C TYR A 89 -9.58 -0.90 -1.24
N LYS A 90 -9.08 -1.23 -0.04
CA LYS A 90 -9.10 -0.34 1.10
C LYS A 90 -7.95 0.66 0.97
N GLY A 91 -8.21 1.90 0.58
CA GLY A 91 -7.17 2.92 0.45
C GLY A 91 -6.63 3.42 1.79
N GLY A 92 -7.45 3.37 2.85
CA GLY A 92 -7.07 3.77 4.20
C GLY A 92 -8.26 4.01 5.12
N PRO A 93 -8.02 4.50 6.35
CA PRO A 93 -9.07 4.71 7.35
C PRO A 93 -9.80 6.06 7.25
N VAL A 94 -9.31 6.99 6.43
CA VAL A 94 -9.89 8.33 6.30
C VAL A 94 -10.85 8.38 5.12
N ALA A 95 -11.99 9.06 5.25
CA ALA A 95 -13.02 9.23 4.21
C ALA A 95 -13.38 7.90 3.52
N THR A 96 -13.76 6.89 4.31
CA THR A 96 -13.98 5.51 3.86
C THR A 96 -15.17 5.33 2.91
N ASP A 97 -15.95 6.38 2.69
CA ASP A 97 -17.07 6.49 1.75
C ASP A 97 -16.69 7.22 0.44
N THR A 98 -15.45 7.68 0.34
CA THR A 98 -14.94 8.39 -0.84
C THR A 98 -14.16 7.45 -1.75
N LEU A 99 -14.51 7.47 -3.04
CA LEU A 99 -13.87 6.68 -4.08
C LEU A 99 -12.65 7.42 -4.64
N PHE A 100 -11.50 6.75 -4.60
CA PHE A 100 -10.27 7.17 -5.28
C PHE A 100 -9.92 6.13 -6.35
N TYR A 101 -9.20 6.54 -7.39
CA TYR A 101 -8.72 5.61 -8.40
C TYR A 101 -7.35 6.02 -8.96
N LEU A 102 -6.49 5.03 -9.12
CA LEU A 102 -5.23 5.12 -9.84
C LEU A 102 -5.44 4.60 -11.26
N HIS A 103 -4.82 5.25 -12.25
CA HIS A 103 -4.91 4.81 -13.64
C HIS A 103 -3.67 5.17 -14.46
N THR A 104 -3.53 4.52 -15.60
CA THR A 104 -2.43 4.74 -16.54
C THR A 104 -2.86 5.56 -17.78
N LEU A 105 -4.08 6.06 -17.79
CA LEU A 105 -4.70 6.78 -18.91
C LEU A 105 -4.28 8.25 -18.86
N ALA A 106 -3.42 8.69 -19.77
CA ALA A 106 -2.83 10.02 -19.76
C ALA A 106 -3.81 11.16 -20.13
N GLU A 107 -4.93 10.83 -20.78
CA GLU A 107 -5.85 11.81 -21.36
C GLU A 107 -7.08 12.12 -20.52
N ILE A 108 -7.15 11.58 -19.28
CA ILE A 108 -8.28 11.86 -18.39
C ILE A 108 -8.15 13.28 -17.82
N PRO A 109 -9.13 14.19 -18.11
CA PRO A 109 -9.08 15.56 -17.60
C PRO A 109 -9.08 15.62 -16.07
N GLY A 110 -8.33 16.55 -15.50
CA GLY A 110 -8.27 16.76 -14.05
C GLY A 110 -7.48 15.70 -13.27
N SER A 111 -6.83 14.75 -13.94
CA SER A 111 -5.96 13.78 -13.28
C SER A 111 -4.73 14.42 -12.67
N ILE A 112 -4.33 13.93 -11.51
CA ILE A 112 -3.11 14.34 -10.81
C ILE A 112 -1.99 13.35 -11.15
N SER A 113 -0.89 13.82 -11.75
CA SER A 113 0.27 12.97 -12.02
C SER A 113 0.96 12.57 -10.72
N ILE A 114 1.12 11.26 -10.49
CA ILE A 114 1.82 10.70 -9.33
C ILE A 114 3.27 10.36 -9.69
N SER A 115 3.45 9.67 -10.81
CA SER A 115 4.74 9.35 -11.39
C SER A 115 4.58 9.19 -12.91
N LYS A 116 5.66 8.87 -13.62
CA LYS A 116 5.61 8.71 -15.09
C LYS A 116 4.57 7.67 -15.51
N GLY A 117 3.47 8.15 -16.12
CA GLY A 117 2.38 7.33 -16.64
C GLY A 117 1.50 6.68 -15.55
N LEU A 118 1.48 7.25 -14.34
CA LEU A 118 0.56 6.89 -13.26
C LEU A 118 -0.14 8.15 -12.74
N TYR A 119 -1.44 8.10 -12.69
CA TYR A 119 -2.30 9.23 -12.38
C TYR A 119 -3.31 8.86 -11.30
N LEU A 120 -3.72 9.86 -10.53
CA LEU A 120 -4.77 9.76 -9.51
C LEU A 120 -5.99 10.56 -9.94
N ASN A 121 -7.18 9.97 -9.81
CA ASN A 121 -8.47 10.61 -10.05
C ASN A 121 -8.59 11.26 -11.45
N GLY A 122 -9.38 12.32 -11.57
CA GLY A 122 -9.72 13.03 -12.80
C GLY A 122 -11.22 12.96 -13.06
N ASP A 123 -11.64 13.17 -14.30
CA ASP A 123 -13.06 13.10 -14.68
C ASP A 123 -13.56 11.64 -14.66
N PHE A 124 -14.35 11.32 -13.64
CA PHE A 124 -14.92 9.99 -13.46
C PHE A 124 -15.87 9.57 -14.59
N ASN A 125 -16.50 10.50 -15.30
CA ASN A 125 -17.35 10.17 -16.43
C ASN A 125 -16.53 9.62 -17.61
N GLU A 126 -15.32 10.14 -17.82
CA GLU A 126 -14.41 9.57 -18.83
C GLU A 126 -13.90 8.19 -18.43
N ILE A 127 -13.63 7.95 -17.14
CA ILE A 127 -13.32 6.60 -16.62
C ILE A 127 -14.50 5.65 -16.83
N LYS A 128 -15.73 6.07 -16.50
CA LYS A 128 -16.95 5.26 -16.74
C LYS A 128 -17.11 4.92 -18.21
N LYS A 129 -16.97 5.90 -19.07
CA LYS A 129 -17.07 5.72 -20.52
C LYS A 129 -16.03 4.73 -21.05
N TYR A 130 -14.78 4.84 -20.59
CA TYR A 130 -13.71 3.92 -20.95
C TYR A 130 -14.08 2.47 -20.58
N ILE A 131 -14.59 2.26 -19.36
CA ILE A 131 -15.00 0.94 -18.86
C ILE A 131 -16.20 0.39 -19.64
N LEU A 132 -17.25 1.20 -19.85
CA LEU A 132 -18.47 0.80 -20.56
C LEU A 132 -18.23 0.48 -22.06
N GLN A 133 -17.15 1.00 -22.64
CA GLN A 133 -16.71 0.65 -23.99
C GLN A 133 -16.02 -0.73 -24.07
N GLY A 134 -15.91 -1.46 -22.96
CA GLY A 134 -15.27 -2.78 -22.91
C GLY A 134 -13.74 -2.74 -22.94
N ASN A 135 -13.14 -1.61 -22.59
CA ASN A 135 -11.68 -1.50 -22.52
C ASN A 135 -11.10 -2.23 -21.31
N LYS A 136 -9.83 -2.62 -21.41
CA LYS A 136 -9.12 -3.35 -20.35
C LYS A 136 -9.01 -2.51 -19.06
N ILE A 137 -9.50 -3.04 -17.93
CA ILE A 137 -9.38 -2.43 -16.60
C ILE A 137 -8.13 -2.95 -15.89
N SER A 138 -7.91 -4.27 -15.95
CA SER A 138 -6.76 -4.95 -15.33
C SER A 138 -5.44 -4.24 -15.65
N GLU A 139 -4.62 -3.97 -14.62
CA GLU A 139 -3.35 -3.24 -14.71
C GLU A 139 -3.44 -1.79 -15.25
N CYS A 140 -4.65 -1.33 -15.64
CA CYS A 140 -4.89 0.01 -16.17
C CYS A 140 -5.57 0.93 -15.17
N ILE A 141 -6.54 0.41 -14.39
CA ILE A 141 -7.30 1.21 -13.42
C ILE A 141 -7.46 0.39 -12.14
N ARG A 142 -7.26 1.02 -10.98
CA ARG A 142 -7.51 0.43 -9.66
C ARG A 142 -8.32 1.38 -8.80
N PHE A 143 -9.31 0.84 -8.09
CA PHE A 143 -10.26 1.61 -7.30
C PHE A 143 -10.08 1.39 -5.80
N PHE A 144 -10.23 2.46 -5.02
CA PHE A 144 -9.98 2.46 -3.58
C PHE A 144 -11.09 3.19 -2.85
N LEU A 145 -11.50 2.68 -1.68
CA LEU A 145 -12.30 3.42 -0.72
C LEU A 145 -11.40 3.97 0.39
N GLY A 146 -11.54 5.27 0.64
CA GLY A 146 -10.77 5.99 1.62
C GLY A 146 -9.29 6.17 1.25
N TYR A 147 -8.55 6.79 2.15
CA TYR A 147 -7.12 7.05 2.02
C TYR A 147 -6.42 6.98 3.38
N SER A 148 -5.10 6.97 3.37
CA SER A 148 -4.22 7.10 4.54
C SER A 148 -3.67 8.52 4.58
N GLY A 149 -3.83 9.20 5.71
CA GLY A 149 -3.36 10.58 5.89
C GLY A 149 -2.36 10.67 7.04
N TRP A 150 -1.37 11.52 6.89
CA TRP A 150 -0.42 11.93 7.92
C TRP A 150 -0.41 13.45 8.01
N GLU A 151 -0.53 13.96 9.23
CA GLU A 151 -0.35 15.38 9.50
C GLU A 151 1.13 15.79 9.39
N ASN A 152 1.40 17.09 9.52
CA ASN A 152 2.76 17.63 9.51
C ASN A 152 3.68 16.81 10.44
N ASP A 153 4.87 16.48 9.96
CA ASP A 153 5.91 15.69 10.66
C ASP A 153 5.51 14.26 11.10
N GLN A 154 4.22 13.88 11.08
CA GLN A 154 3.79 12.57 11.55
C GLN A 154 4.47 11.44 10.78
N LEU A 155 4.43 11.45 9.45
CA LEU A 155 5.08 10.42 8.64
C LEU A 155 6.59 10.35 8.90
N HIS A 156 7.23 11.52 9.03
CA HIS A 156 8.66 11.59 9.31
C HIS A 156 9.02 10.95 10.66
N ASN A 157 8.22 11.21 11.70
CA ASN A 157 8.40 10.61 13.01
C ASN A 157 8.16 9.10 12.98
N GLU A 158 7.11 8.62 12.31
CA GLU A 158 6.83 7.18 12.15
C GLU A 158 7.95 6.46 11.38
N ILE A 159 8.58 7.09 10.38
CA ILE A 159 9.76 6.54 9.69
C ILE A 159 10.97 6.48 10.63
N LYS A 160 11.21 7.51 11.45
CA LYS A 160 12.28 7.51 12.47
C LYS A 160 12.07 6.44 13.53
N GLU A 161 10.83 6.16 13.89
CA GLU A 161 10.42 5.09 14.80
C GLU A 161 10.45 3.69 14.13
N ASN A 162 10.87 3.63 12.86
CA ASN A 162 10.97 2.42 12.05
C ASN A 162 9.63 1.72 11.77
N THR A 163 8.53 2.44 11.82
CA THR A 163 7.19 1.92 11.46
C THR A 163 7.10 1.65 9.95
N TRP A 164 7.78 2.45 9.15
CA TRP A 164 7.78 2.40 7.69
C TRP A 164 9.18 2.30 7.10
N LEU A 165 9.30 1.44 6.09
CA LEU A 165 10.38 1.43 5.12
C LEU A 165 9.90 2.15 3.85
N VAL A 166 10.79 2.89 3.21
CA VAL A 166 10.46 3.65 1.99
C VAL A 166 11.14 3.00 0.78
N SER A 167 10.42 2.79 -0.30
CA SER A 167 10.96 2.25 -1.55
C SER A 167 10.36 2.96 -2.76
N GLU A 168 11.04 2.83 -3.87
CA GLU A 168 10.56 3.23 -5.19
C GLU A 168 10.24 1.98 -6.00
N GLU A 169 9.07 1.97 -6.65
CA GLU A 169 8.62 0.82 -7.41
C GLU A 169 8.14 1.24 -8.81
N GLU A 170 8.29 0.33 -9.75
CA GLU A 170 7.79 0.54 -11.10
C GLU A 170 6.26 0.54 -11.16
N LYS A 171 5.71 1.25 -12.13
CA LYS A 171 4.28 1.31 -12.38
C LYS A 171 3.65 -0.09 -12.54
N SER A 172 4.32 -1.02 -13.21
CA SER A 172 3.89 -2.41 -13.37
C SER A 172 3.65 -3.12 -12.04
N TYR A 173 4.49 -2.86 -11.05
CA TYR A 173 4.30 -3.38 -9.70
C TYR A 173 3.13 -2.71 -8.99
N LEU A 174 3.01 -1.38 -9.09
CA LEU A 174 1.95 -0.61 -8.43
C LEU A 174 0.55 -0.94 -8.96
N MET A 175 0.46 -1.34 -10.23
CA MET A 175 -0.81 -1.60 -10.92
C MET A 175 -1.14 -3.09 -11.10
N LYS A 176 -0.31 -4.01 -10.59
CA LYS A 176 -0.56 -5.46 -10.75
C LYS A 176 -1.81 -5.90 -10.00
N ASP A 177 -2.56 -6.86 -10.56
CA ASP A 177 -3.81 -7.36 -9.97
C ASP A 177 -3.58 -8.28 -8.77
N ASN A 178 -2.56 -9.14 -8.84
CA ASN A 178 -2.21 -10.01 -7.71
C ASN A 178 -1.49 -9.23 -6.62
N THR A 179 -2.23 -8.83 -5.60
CA THR A 179 -1.73 -8.01 -4.49
C THR A 179 -1.37 -8.81 -3.24
N LYS A 180 -1.67 -10.11 -3.21
CA LYS A 180 -1.56 -10.95 -2.02
C LYS A 180 -0.13 -10.97 -1.44
N ASP A 181 0.86 -11.02 -2.30
CA ASP A 181 2.27 -11.12 -1.90
C ASP A 181 3.04 -9.79 -1.97
N MET A 182 2.37 -8.67 -2.34
CA MET A 182 3.03 -7.37 -2.54
C MET A 182 3.90 -6.95 -1.36
N TRP A 183 3.42 -7.08 -0.14
CA TRP A 183 4.19 -6.68 1.05
C TRP A 183 5.47 -7.51 1.20
N ARG A 184 5.37 -8.83 1.01
CA ARG A 184 6.53 -9.73 1.07
C ARG A 184 7.53 -9.41 -0.03
N GLU A 185 7.08 -9.29 -1.26
CA GLU A 185 7.93 -8.97 -2.41
C GLU A 185 8.64 -7.62 -2.26
N ALA A 186 7.94 -6.61 -1.72
CA ALA A 186 8.53 -5.30 -1.45
C ALA A 186 9.66 -5.39 -0.42
N LEU A 187 9.51 -6.19 0.65
CA LEU A 187 10.57 -6.43 1.62
C LEU A 187 11.75 -7.20 1.02
N GLU A 188 11.49 -8.26 0.26
CA GLU A 188 12.53 -9.08 -0.37
C GLU A 188 13.43 -8.25 -1.29
N LYS A 189 12.86 -7.29 -2.02
CA LYS A 189 13.63 -6.35 -2.87
C LYS A 189 14.57 -5.43 -2.09
N LEU A 190 14.30 -5.16 -0.82
CA LEU A 190 15.14 -4.30 0.02
C LEU A 190 16.42 -4.99 0.50
N GLY A 191 16.57 -6.31 0.29
CA GLY A 191 17.76 -7.08 0.59
C GLY A 191 17.57 -8.16 1.67
N SER A 192 18.62 -8.95 1.91
CA SER A 192 18.57 -10.19 2.71
C SER A 192 18.04 -10.02 4.15
N LYS A 193 18.33 -8.90 4.79
CA LYS A 193 17.81 -8.58 6.13
C LYS A 193 16.28 -8.52 6.12
N TYR A 194 15.71 -7.81 5.14
CA TYR A 194 14.27 -7.62 5.01
C TYR A 194 13.58 -8.87 4.44
N GLU A 195 14.27 -9.66 3.62
CA GLU A 195 13.81 -10.98 3.18
C GLU A 195 13.54 -11.90 4.38
N THR A 196 14.42 -11.90 5.38
CA THR A 196 14.18 -12.66 6.62
C THR A 196 12.91 -12.19 7.33
N TRP A 197 12.67 -10.88 7.40
CA TRP A 197 11.47 -10.31 8.02
C TRP A 197 10.19 -10.66 7.25
N SER A 198 10.25 -10.79 5.93
CA SER A 198 9.10 -11.15 5.10
C SER A 198 8.50 -12.51 5.47
N ARG A 199 9.32 -13.39 6.06
CA ARG A 199 8.96 -14.77 6.44
C ARG A 199 8.39 -14.90 7.85
N PHE A 200 8.46 -13.86 8.69
CA PHE A 200 7.89 -13.93 10.03
C PHE A 200 6.37 -14.07 9.99
N PRO A 201 5.75 -14.91 10.84
CA PRO A 201 4.30 -14.99 10.93
C PRO A 201 3.71 -13.68 11.47
N GLN A 202 2.53 -13.31 10.97
CA GLN A 202 1.84 -12.09 11.44
C GLN A 202 1.46 -12.15 12.92
N VAL A 203 1.11 -13.35 13.37
CA VAL A 203 0.84 -13.65 14.78
C VAL A 203 1.77 -14.79 15.16
N PRO A 204 2.75 -14.58 16.05
CA PRO A 204 3.54 -15.67 16.58
C PRO A 204 2.63 -16.63 17.35
N THR A 205 2.33 -17.79 16.78
CA THR A 205 1.68 -18.88 17.50
C THR A 205 2.73 -19.53 18.38
N LEU A 206 2.52 -19.52 19.71
CA LEU A 206 3.22 -20.39 20.62
C LEU A 206 2.73 -21.81 20.38
N ASN A 207 3.50 -22.62 19.64
CA ASN A 207 3.36 -24.08 19.66
C ASN A 207 4.13 -24.63 20.84
#